data_68cc8a2a7bc394f27b80c9bf11200c78
#
_entry.id   68cc8a2a7bc394f27b80c9bf11200c78
#
_cell.length_a   1.000
_cell.length_b   1.000
_cell.length_c   1.000
_cell.angle_alpha   90.00
_cell.angle_beta   90.00
_cell.angle_gamma   90.00
#
_symmetry.space_group_name_H-M   'P 1'
#
loop_
_entity.id
_entity.type
_entity.pdbx_description
1 polymer ?
#
loop_
_entity_poly.entity_id
_entity_poly.type
_entity_poly.pdbx_seq_one_letter_code
_entity_poly.pdbx_strand_id
1 'polypeptide(L)'
;MIEREIIHTTTASKRMFAFLQDLLQLLVLIVRVLLELTTVLVQSMLPRKLKDISGEIVLITGTGHGIGRELALQYAAWGSTVVCVDIDEKNNMDTVQEAQRLNRGAVHSFSCDVSKREQVLALAKRVKTEVGSVSVLVNNVGIMPTHPLPQQSAEEIQRVFDERRNGHIISLSSIAGVVGLSNLVPYCATKFAVRGMMEALHEELREGPYKDLIRVTTIFPYMTNTGLCKYPKVKFPTILGLLDPKEVAKRIIEAHRSNCLEVTIPSSLMYINNWTRLLPSSCGIMLKDYIDSGVESDLN
;
A
#
# COMPACT_ATOMS: atom_id res chain seq x y z
N MET A 1 10.18 -47.83 -44.72
CA MET A 1 11.05 -47.79 -43.52
C MET A 1 11.82 -46.47 -43.46
N ILE A 2 12.47 -46.07 -44.54
CA ILE A 2 13.28 -44.82 -44.62
C ILE A 2 12.49 -43.53 -44.40
N GLU A 3 11.25 -43.39 -44.88
CA GLU A 3 10.44 -42.20 -44.67
C GLU A 3 10.04 -41.97 -43.19
N ARG A 4 9.81 -43.04 -42.44
CA ARG A 4 9.51 -42.91 -40.98
C ARG A 4 10.73 -42.50 -40.18
N GLU A 5 11.93 -42.90 -40.54
CA GLU A 5 13.17 -42.47 -39.90
C GLU A 5 13.48 -40.98 -40.16
N ILE A 6 13.26 -40.51 -41.40
CA ILE A 6 13.46 -39.11 -41.77
C ILE A 6 12.48 -38.19 -41.03
N ILE A 7 11.23 -38.61 -40.87
CA ILE A 7 10.21 -37.83 -40.10
C ILE A 7 10.59 -37.80 -38.62
N HIS A 8 11.04 -38.88 -38.03
CA HIS A 8 11.47 -38.94 -36.64
C HIS A 8 12.72 -38.08 -36.35
N THR A 9 13.70 -38.08 -37.20
CA THR A 9 14.92 -37.27 -37.07
C THR A 9 14.64 -35.78 -37.23
N THR A 10 13.76 -35.38 -38.15
CA THR A 10 13.35 -33.99 -38.34
C THR A 10 12.54 -33.46 -37.14
N THR A 11 11.72 -34.30 -36.53
CA THR A 11 10.94 -33.94 -35.33
C THR A 11 11.81 -33.80 -34.08
N ALA A 12 12.82 -34.70 -33.94
CA ALA A 12 13.79 -34.64 -32.84
C ALA A 12 14.68 -33.38 -32.95
N SER A 13 15.15 -33.07 -34.17
CA SER A 13 15.93 -31.84 -34.42
C SER A 13 15.15 -30.58 -34.14
N LYS A 14 13.87 -30.48 -34.52
CA LYS A 14 13.00 -29.34 -34.18
C LYS A 14 12.78 -29.18 -32.66
N ARG A 15 12.57 -30.28 -31.96
CA ARG A 15 12.42 -30.25 -30.49
C ARG A 15 13.71 -29.81 -29.81
N MET A 16 14.86 -30.30 -30.27
CA MET A 16 16.17 -29.90 -29.75
C MET A 16 16.41 -28.38 -30.00
N PHE A 17 16.09 -27.88 -31.19
CA PHE A 17 16.23 -26.48 -31.52
C PHE A 17 15.33 -25.61 -30.66
N ALA A 18 14.05 -25.99 -30.46
CA ALA A 18 13.12 -25.28 -29.55
C ALA A 18 13.64 -25.27 -28.11
N PHE A 19 14.12 -26.41 -27.61
CA PHE A 19 14.74 -26.51 -26.30
C PHE A 19 15.95 -25.58 -26.11
N LEU A 20 16.82 -25.50 -27.13
CA LEU A 20 17.97 -24.59 -27.11
C LEU A 20 17.55 -23.13 -27.15
N GLN A 21 16.48 -22.79 -27.87
CA GLN A 21 15.88 -21.45 -27.86
C GLN A 21 15.33 -21.10 -26.48
N ASP A 22 14.58 -21.99 -25.84
CA ASP A 22 14.04 -21.79 -24.49
C ASP A 22 15.17 -21.61 -23.47
N LEU A 23 16.21 -22.41 -23.56
CA LEU A 23 17.40 -22.32 -22.70
C LEU A 23 18.13 -20.98 -22.89
N LEU A 24 18.27 -20.52 -24.11
CA LEU A 24 18.87 -19.19 -24.40
C LEU A 24 18.01 -18.06 -23.84
N GLN A 25 16.68 -18.10 -23.99
CA GLN A 25 15.78 -17.14 -23.44
C GLN A 25 15.87 -17.09 -21.91
N LEU A 26 15.92 -18.25 -21.26
CA LEU A 26 16.10 -18.36 -19.82
C LEU A 26 17.45 -17.75 -19.37
N LEU A 27 18.53 -18.04 -20.10
CA LEU A 27 19.83 -17.44 -19.79
C LEU A 27 19.83 -15.92 -19.93
N VAL A 28 19.21 -15.38 -20.98
CA VAL A 28 19.04 -13.93 -21.17
C VAL A 28 18.23 -13.33 -20.03
N LEU A 29 17.16 -14.00 -19.59
CA LEU A 29 16.36 -13.57 -18.45
C LEU A 29 17.20 -13.53 -17.16
N ILE A 30 17.98 -14.59 -16.88
CA ILE A 30 18.86 -14.64 -15.70
C ILE A 30 19.86 -13.49 -15.71
N VAL A 31 20.51 -13.24 -16.85
CA VAL A 31 21.46 -12.11 -16.99
C VAL A 31 20.77 -10.77 -16.73
N ARG A 32 19.56 -10.56 -17.28
CA ARG A 32 18.78 -9.32 -17.02
C ARG A 32 18.44 -9.17 -15.54
N VAL A 33 17.98 -10.23 -14.87
CA VAL A 33 17.70 -10.21 -13.43
C VAL A 33 18.94 -9.87 -12.61
N LEU A 34 20.11 -10.44 -12.94
CA LEU A 34 21.37 -10.14 -12.25
C LEU A 34 21.80 -8.68 -12.46
N LEU A 35 21.64 -8.15 -13.67
CA LEU A 35 21.92 -6.74 -13.96
C LEU A 35 20.97 -5.80 -13.18
N GLU A 36 19.69 -6.15 -13.10
CA GLU A 36 18.71 -5.37 -12.33
C GLU A 36 19.03 -5.42 -10.84
N LEU A 37 19.38 -6.58 -10.29
CA LEU A 37 19.80 -6.71 -8.90
C LEU A 37 21.02 -5.83 -8.58
N THR A 38 22.03 -5.82 -9.46
CA THR A 38 23.20 -4.95 -9.28
C THR A 38 22.80 -3.45 -9.35
N THR A 39 21.92 -3.09 -10.27
CA THR A 39 21.41 -1.72 -10.40
C THR A 39 20.67 -1.28 -9.15
N VAL A 40 19.76 -2.11 -8.65
CA VAL A 40 19.01 -1.85 -7.40
C VAL A 40 19.96 -1.73 -6.20
N LEU A 41 20.99 -2.59 -6.12
CA LEU A 41 21.99 -2.55 -5.05
C LEU A 41 22.77 -1.23 -5.07
N VAL A 42 23.25 -0.82 -6.26
CA VAL A 42 23.96 0.47 -6.43
C VAL A 42 23.04 1.64 -6.09
N GLN A 43 21.80 1.63 -6.59
CA GLN A 43 20.82 2.69 -6.29
C GLN A 43 20.46 2.77 -4.82
N SER A 44 20.49 1.65 -4.08
CA SER A 44 20.23 1.65 -2.64
C SER A 44 21.34 2.35 -1.83
N MET A 45 22.55 2.45 -2.38
CA MET A 45 23.68 3.16 -1.78
C MET A 45 23.66 4.68 -2.07
N LEU A 46 22.86 5.11 -3.05
CA LEU A 46 22.73 6.52 -3.42
C LEU A 46 21.58 7.18 -2.66
N PRO A 47 21.69 8.48 -2.31
CA PRO A 47 20.59 9.21 -1.71
C PRO A 47 19.40 9.24 -2.69
N ARG A 48 18.24 8.78 -2.23
CA ARG A 48 17.01 8.77 -3.06
C ARG A 48 16.57 10.18 -3.36
N LYS A 49 16.39 10.48 -4.63
CA LYS A 49 15.77 11.75 -5.06
C LYS A 49 14.28 11.67 -4.77
N LEU A 50 13.84 12.43 -3.78
CA LEU A 50 12.42 12.50 -3.40
C LEU A 50 11.73 13.55 -4.29
N LYS A 51 10.55 13.19 -4.82
CA LYS A 51 9.75 14.15 -5.60
C LYS A 51 9.23 15.29 -4.71
N ASP A 52 9.09 16.47 -5.29
CA ASP A 52 8.36 17.57 -4.67
C ASP A 52 6.85 17.24 -4.69
N ILE A 53 6.18 17.50 -3.57
CA ILE A 53 4.75 17.30 -3.39
C ILE A 53 4.02 18.61 -3.09
N SER A 54 4.73 19.73 -3.16
CA SER A 54 4.11 21.06 -3.04
C SER A 54 3.12 21.29 -4.19
N GLY A 55 1.93 21.80 -3.88
CA GLY A 55 0.88 22.00 -4.88
C GLY A 55 0.12 20.74 -5.32
N GLU A 56 0.47 19.54 -4.84
CA GLU A 56 -0.36 18.35 -5.01
C GLU A 56 -1.70 18.53 -4.29
N ILE A 57 -2.80 18.03 -4.86
CA ILE A 57 -4.10 17.93 -4.19
C ILE A 57 -4.23 16.53 -3.63
N VAL A 58 -4.12 16.42 -2.31
CA VAL A 58 -4.07 15.15 -1.58
C VAL A 58 -5.40 14.94 -0.85
N LEU A 59 -6.18 13.95 -1.27
CA LEU A 59 -7.38 13.53 -0.56
C LEU A 59 -7.04 12.40 0.40
N ILE A 60 -7.37 12.58 1.67
CA ILE A 60 -7.08 11.61 2.75
C ILE A 60 -8.38 11.24 3.43
N THR A 61 -8.68 9.95 3.52
CA THR A 61 -9.84 9.44 4.25
C THR A 61 -9.45 9.05 5.69
N GLY A 62 -10.33 9.31 6.67
CA GLY A 62 -10.07 9.01 8.08
C GLY A 62 -9.14 10.02 8.74
N THR A 63 -9.37 11.31 8.54
CA THR A 63 -8.51 12.41 9.01
C THR A 63 -8.86 12.93 10.41
N GLY A 64 -9.94 12.43 11.02
CA GLY A 64 -10.34 12.86 12.37
C GLY A 64 -9.37 12.46 13.47
N HIS A 65 -8.60 11.39 13.29
CA HIS A 65 -7.63 10.92 14.29
C HIS A 65 -6.50 10.06 13.70
N GLY A 66 -5.52 9.70 14.53
CA GLY A 66 -4.50 8.70 14.22
C GLY A 66 -3.61 9.04 13.02
N ILE A 67 -3.33 8.05 12.19
CA ILE A 67 -2.43 8.21 11.03
C ILE A 67 -2.98 9.22 10.02
N GLY A 68 -4.30 9.21 9.75
CA GLY A 68 -4.93 10.12 8.80
C GLY A 68 -4.78 11.59 9.21
N ARG A 69 -4.96 11.88 10.50
CA ARG A 69 -4.72 13.21 11.07
C ARG A 69 -3.27 13.66 10.87
N GLU A 70 -2.31 12.82 11.23
CA GLU A 70 -0.89 13.13 11.09
C GLU A 70 -0.47 13.30 9.62
N LEU A 71 -1.05 12.52 8.71
CA LEU A 71 -0.85 12.71 7.27
C LEU A 71 -1.35 14.08 6.81
N ALA A 72 -2.56 14.48 7.22
CA ALA A 72 -3.12 15.77 6.86
C ALA A 72 -2.23 16.94 7.32
N LEU A 73 -1.74 16.90 8.57
CA LEU A 73 -0.82 17.90 9.10
C LEU A 73 0.48 17.97 8.32
N GLN A 74 1.09 16.81 8.04
CA GLN A 74 2.39 16.76 7.38
C GLN A 74 2.30 17.11 5.89
N TYR A 75 1.27 16.68 5.15
CA TYR A 75 1.07 17.10 3.75
C TYR A 75 0.83 18.62 3.66
N ALA A 76 0.03 19.19 4.57
CA ALA A 76 -0.16 20.64 4.64
C ALA A 76 1.16 21.37 4.90
N ALA A 77 1.99 20.87 5.81
CA ALA A 77 3.33 21.44 6.09
C ALA A 77 4.28 21.36 4.88
N TRP A 78 4.12 20.39 3.99
CA TRP A 78 4.85 20.29 2.72
C TRP A 78 4.30 21.20 1.62
N GLY A 79 3.19 21.92 1.86
CA GLY A 79 2.61 22.84 0.89
C GLY A 79 1.63 22.18 -0.09
N SER A 80 1.19 20.95 0.20
CA SER A 80 0.09 20.33 -0.55
C SER A 80 -1.25 20.97 -0.18
N THR A 81 -2.19 20.98 -1.12
CA THR A 81 -3.61 21.21 -0.80
C THR A 81 -4.20 19.92 -0.25
N VAL A 82 -4.73 19.94 0.97
CA VAL A 82 -5.24 18.73 1.63
C VAL A 82 -6.75 18.73 1.69
N VAL A 83 -7.35 17.65 1.25
CA VAL A 83 -8.79 17.37 1.35
C VAL A 83 -8.98 16.33 2.46
N CYS A 84 -9.39 16.81 3.62
CA CYS A 84 -9.64 16.00 4.80
C CYS A 84 -11.05 15.43 4.76
N VAL A 85 -11.18 14.10 4.82
CA VAL A 85 -12.46 13.38 4.74
C VAL A 85 -12.60 12.47 5.95
N ASP A 86 -13.66 12.66 6.72
CA ASP A 86 -14.01 11.78 7.85
C ASP A 86 -15.53 11.75 8.05
N ILE A 87 -16.03 10.72 8.70
CA ILE A 87 -17.41 10.64 9.18
C ILE A 87 -17.62 11.48 10.46
N ASP A 88 -16.57 11.61 11.27
CA ASP A 88 -16.55 12.45 12.47
C ASP A 88 -16.19 13.90 12.09
N GLU A 89 -17.21 14.68 11.80
CA GLU A 89 -17.07 16.06 11.36
C GLU A 89 -16.32 16.94 12.36
N LYS A 90 -16.53 16.73 13.68
CA LYS A 90 -15.89 17.53 14.73
C LYS A 90 -14.38 17.30 14.76
N ASN A 91 -13.95 16.05 14.88
CA ASN A 91 -12.53 15.73 14.93
C ASN A 91 -11.84 16.04 13.60
N ASN A 92 -12.55 15.90 12.48
CA ASN A 92 -12.03 16.31 11.16
C ASN A 92 -11.79 17.82 11.10
N MET A 93 -12.73 18.63 11.61
CA MET A 93 -12.59 20.08 11.65
C MET A 93 -11.43 20.53 12.56
N ASP A 94 -11.23 19.87 13.70
CA ASP A 94 -10.10 20.15 14.59
C ASP A 94 -8.76 19.89 13.87
N THR A 95 -8.68 18.81 13.11
CA THR A 95 -7.51 18.50 12.27
C THR A 95 -7.27 19.57 11.20
N VAL A 96 -8.33 20.02 10.52
CA VAL A 96 -8.25 21.07 9.50
C VAL A 96 -7.76 22.40 10.10
N GLN A 97 -8.30 22.80 11.23
CA GLN A 97 -7.88 24.05 11.91
C GLN A 97 -6.41 24.00 12.31
N GLU A 98 -5.94 22.86 12.81
CA GLU A 98 -4.53 22.70 13.15
C GLU A 98 -3.64 22.70 11.90
N ALA A 99 -4.04 21.97 10.85
CA ALA A 99 -3.30 21.95 9.58
C ALA A 99 -3.22 23.35 8.94
N GLN A 100 -4.27 24.15 9.02
CA GLN A 100 -4.29 25.53 8.52
C GLN A 100 -3.30 26.45 9.27
N ARG A 101 -3.03 26.19 10.55
CA ARG A 101 -2.02 26.94 11.34
C ARG A 101 -0.58 26.62 10.90
N LEU A 102 -0.33 25.40 10.40
CA LEU A 102 0.97 24.98 9.87
C LEU A 102 1.25 25.52 8.47
N ASN A 103 0.37 26.20 7.89
CA ASN A 103 0.03 26.55 6.53
C ASN A 103 1.18 26.88 5.57
N ARG A 104 1.35 25.99 4.59
CA ARG A 104 1.89 26.31 3.26
C ARG A 104 0.92 25.94 2.14
N GLY A 105 -0.16 25.18 2.42
CA GLY A 105 -1.18 24.73 1.48
C GLY A 105 -2.61 24.97 1.99
N ALA A 106 -3.60 24.96 1.10
CA ALA A 106 -5.01 25.03 1.47
C ALA A 106 -5.47 23.70 2.11
N VAL A 107 -6.36 23.77 3.11
CA VAL A 107 -6.89 22.57 3.77
C VAL A 107 -8.42 22.68 3.81
N HIS A 108 -9.09 21.66 3.28
CA HIS A 108 -10.53 21.58 3.15
C HIS A 108 -11.10 20.42 3.97
N SER A 109 -12.28 20.62 4.57
CA SER A 109 -13.00 19.60 5.35
C SER A 109 -14.22 19.12 4.60
N PHE A 110 -14.39 17.80 4.53
CA PHE A 110 -15.61 17.16 4.02
C PHE A 110 -16.03 16.04 4.95
N SER A 111 -17.34 16.02 5.29
CA SER A 111 -17.94 14.89 6.01
C SER A 111 -18.43 13.87 5.01
N CYS A 112 -18.01 12.58 5.17
CA CYS A 112 -18.43 11.50 4.29
C CYS A 112 -18.28 10.14 4.99
N ASP A 113 -19.35 9.35 4.96
CA ASP A 113 -19.27 7.92 5.23
C ASP A 113 -18.80 7.19 3.96
N VAL A 114 -17.52 6.81 3.94
CA VAL A 114 -16.90 6.15 2.78
C VAL A 114 -17.44 4.72 2.53
N SER A 115 -18.25 4.17 3.45
CA SER A 115 -19.00 2.93 3.23
C SER A 115 -20.25 3.12 2.37
N LYS A 116 -20.64 4.37 2.10
CA LYS A 116 -21.83 4.74 1.34
C LYS A 116 -21.44 5.24 -0.06
N ARG A 117 -21.64 4.41 -1.06
CA ARG A 117 -21.27 4.70 -2.46
C ARG A 117 -21.78 6.06 -2.96
N GLU A 118 -23.05 6.38 -2.66
CA GLU A 118 -23.66 7.64 -3.09
C GLU A 118 -22.96 8.86 -2.46
N GLN A 119 -22.56 8.76 -1.20
CA GLN A 119 -21.82 9.83 -0.53
C GLN A 119 -20.43 10.01 -1.13
N VAL A 120 -19.73 8.92 -1.45
CA VAL A 120 -18.41 8.96 -2.10
C VAL A 120 -18.50 9.62 -3.48
N LEU A 121 -19.51 9.27 -4.30
CA LEU A 121 -19.72 9.88 -5.62
C LEU A 121 -20.08 11.37 -5.52
N ALA A 122 -20.90 11.75 -4.54
CA ALA A 122 -21.22 13.16 -4.28
C ALA A 122 -19.99 13.94 -3.80
N LEU A 123 -19.20 13.35 -2.91
CA LEU A 123 -17.94 13.91 -2.44
C LEU A 123 -16.97 14.16 -3.61
N ALA A 124 -16.76 13.18 -4.48
CA ALA A 124 -15.86 13.29 -5.61
C ALA A 124 -16.22 14.48 -6.53
N LYS A 125 -17.52 14.66 -6.84
CA LYS A 125 -18.01 15.81 -7.60
C LYS A 125 -17.76 17.13 -6.89
N ARG A 126 -18.04 17.20 -5.59
CA ARG A 126 -17.83 18.41 -4.80
C ARG A 126 -16.36 18.79 -4.72
N VAL A 127 -15.50 17.84 -4.40
CA VAL A 127 -14.04 18.08 -4.33
C VAL A 127 -13.51 18.59 -5.67
N LYS A 128 -13.93 17.99 -6.79
CA LYS A 128 -13.54 18.43 -8.13
C LYS A 128 -13.95 19.88 -8.41
N THR A 129 -15.15 20.29 -8.01
CA THR A 129 -15.69 21.62 -8.26
C THR A 129 -15.14 22.66 -7.28
N GLU A 130 -15.01 22.30 -5.99
CA GLU A 130 -14.67 23.27 -4.92
C GLU A 130 -13.15 23.39 -4.70
N VAL A 131 -12.38 22.33 -4.99
CA VAL A 131 -10.94 22.29 -4.72
C VAL A 131 -10.13 22.07 -6.00
N GLY A 132 -10.55 21.13 -6.85
CA GLY A 132 -9.86 20.77 -8.08
C GLY A 132 -9.66 19.26 -8.22
N SER A 133 -8.90 18.86 -9.25
CA SER A 133 -8.64 17.44 -9.50
C SER A 133 -7.63 16.88 -8.53
N VAL A 134 -7.99 15.82 -7.82
CA VAL A 134 -7.12 15.11 -6.87
C VAL A 134 -5.96 14.46 -7.62
N SER A 135 -4.74 14.68 -7.14
CA SER A 135 -3.53 14.04 -7.67
C SER A 135 -3.05 12.87 -6.79
N VAL A 136 -3.39 12.90 -5.51
CA VAL A 136 -3.01 11.84 -4.56
C VAL A 136 -4.25 11.42 -3.77
N LEU A 137 -4.59 10.13 -3.82
CA LEU A 137 -5.63 9.53 -3.00
C LEU A 137 -5.02 8.65 -1.93
N VAL A 138 -5.29 8.95 -0.66
CA VAL A 138 -4.86 8.15 0.49
C VAL A 138 -6.06 7.44 1.10
N ASN A 139 -6.22 6.16 0.80
CA ASN A 139 -7.20 5.29 1.41
C ASN A 139 -6.68 4.81 2.78
N ASN A 140 -6.95 5.62 3.82
CA ASN A 140 -6.47 5.36 5.17
C ASN A 140 -7.57 4.82 6.09
N VAL A 141 -8.84 5.07 5.82
CA VAL A 141 -9.93 4.55 6.66
C VAL A 141 -9.78 3.05 6.87
N GLY A 142 -9.72 2.66 8.13
CA GLY A 142 -9.76 1.28 8.54
C GLY A 142 -10.64 1.19 9.78
N ILE A 143 -11.70 0.42 9.68
CA ILE A 143 -12.40 -0.08 10.85
C ILE A 143 -11.85 -1.47 11.14
N MET A 144 -11.74 -1.82 12.41
CA MET A 144 -11.44 -3.17 12.85
C MET A 144 -12.77 -3.76 13.35
N PRO A 145 -13.67 -4.17 12.42
CA PRO A 145 -14.96 -4.71 12.81
C PRO A 145 -14.77 -6.13 13.27
N THR A 146 -15.47 -6.47 14.30
CA THR A 146 -15.77 -7.85 14.68
C THR A 146 -16.84 -8.49 13.76
N HIS A 147 -17.17 -7.83 12.61
CA HIS A 147 -18.23 -8.26 11.66
C HIS A 147 -17.82 -8.08 10.19
N PRO A 148 -18.46 -8.79 9.22
CA PRO A 148 -17.97 -8.92 7.84
C PRO A 148 -18.12 -7.67 6.95
N LEU A 149 -17.28 -7.64 5.92
CA LEU A 149 -16.96 -6.57 4.95
C LEU A 149 -18.12 -6.03 4.09
N PRO A 150 -18.10 -4.71 3.75
CA PRO A 150 -18.73 -4.18 2.54
C PRO A 150 -17.75 -4.10 1.38
N GLN A 151 -18.23 -4.38 0.17
CA GLN A 151 -17.51 -4.41 -1.10
C GLN A 151 -17.27 -2.99 -1.64
N GLN A 152 -16.02 -2.66 -2.00
CA GLN A 152 -15.69 -1.49 -2.80
C GLN A 152 -15.20 -1.95 -4.18
N SER A 153 -15.66 -1.30 -5.27
CA SER A 153 -15.26 -1.67 -6.63
C SER A 153 -14.09 -0.83 -7.16
N ALA A 154 -13.25 -1.43 -8.02
CA ALA A 154 -12.11 -0.78 -8.65
C ALA A 154 -12.52 0.43 -9.53
N GLU A 155 -13.75 0.44 -10.08
CA GLU A 155 -14.29 1.49 -10.94
C GLU A 155 -14.49 2.83 -10.21
N GLU A 156 -14.68 2.80 -8.89
CA GLU A 156 -14.84 4.00 -8.07
C GLU A 156 -13.51 4.73 -7.88
N ILE A 157 -12.42 4.00 -7.81
CA ILE A 157 -11.05 4.53 -7.71
C ILE A 157 -10.67 5.20 -9.05
N GLN A 158 -11.06 4.61 -10.17
CA GLN A 158 -10.72 5.08 -11.51
C GLN A 158 -11.34 6.46 -11.84
N ARG A 159 -12.57 6.72 -11.40
CA ARG A 159 -13.28 7.99 -11.65
C ARG A 159 -12.65 9.20 -10.97
N VAL A 160 -11.90 9.01 -9.89
CA VAL A 160 -11.19 10.12 -9.20
C VAL A 160 -10.03 10.66 -10.04
N PHE A 161 -9.50 9.84 -10.98
CA PHE A 161 -8.32 10.15 -11.79
C PHE A 161 -8.61 10.48 -13.27
N ASP A 162 -9.87 10.42 -13.72
CA ASP A 162 -10.26 10.49 -15.16
C ASP A 162 -9.86 11.78 -15.91
N GLU A 163 -9.35 12.80 -15.23
CA GLU A 163 -8.97 14.07 -15.87
C GLU A 163 -7.53 14.54 -15.63
N ARG A 164 -6.74 13.86 -14.80
CA ARG A 164 -5.32 14.17 -14.62
C ARG A 164 -4.46 13.12 -15.32
N ARG A 165 -3.41 13.62 -16.00
CA ARG A 165 -2.43 12.75 -16.65
C ARG A 165 -1.51 12.02 -15.67
N ASN A 166 -1.47 12.41 -14.40
CA ASN A 166 -0.63 11.79 -13.37
C ASN A 166 -1.40 11.68 -12.05
N GLY A 167 -1.38 10.50 -11.43
CA GLY A 167 -2.01 10.24 -10.15
C GLY A 167 -1.22 9.27 -9.26
N HIS A 168 -1.47 9.30 -7.96
CA HIS A 168 -0.91 8.35 -7.00
C HIS A 168 -1.96 7.85 -6.04
N ILE A 169 -2.14 6.52 -5.98
CA ILE A 169 -3.03 5.84 -5.04
C ILE A 169 -2.20 5.24 -3.92
N ILE A 170 -2.48 5.64 -2.70
CA ILE A 170 -1.85 5.11 -1.49
C ILE A 170 -2.91 4.38 -0.68
N SER A 171 -2.73 3.10 -0.41
CA SER A 171 -3.68 2.32 0.39
C SER A 171 -3.02 1.76 1.64
N LEU A 172 -3.68 1.99 2.79
CA LEU A 172 -3.22 1.46 4.07
C LEU A 172 -3.80 0.06 4.31
N SER A 173 -2.95 -0.95 4.11
CA SER A 173 -3.18 -2.29 4.61
C SER A 173 -2.73 -2.37 6.09
N SER A 174 -2.01 -3.38 6.47
CA SER A 174 -1.42 -3.62 7.79
C SER A 174 -0.40 -4.73 7.68
N ILE A 175 0.45 -4.92 8.68
CA ILE A 175 1.22 -6.16 8.81
C ILE A 175 0.30 -7.39 8.83
N ALA A 176 -0.95 -7.25 9.28
CA ALA A 176 -1.99 -8.26 9.19
C ALA A 176 -2.42 -8.62 7.75
N GLY A 177 -2.01 -7.85 6.74
CA GLY A 177 -2.12 -8.16 5.31
C GLY A 177 -0.89 -8.86 4.73
N VAL A 178 0.11 -9.13 5.55
CA VAL A 178 1.35 -9.83 5.20
C VAL A 178 1.47 -11.14 5.97
N VAL A 179 1.03 -11.14 7.24
CA VAL A 179 1.09 -12.28 8.17
C VAL A 179 -0.28 -12.47 8.81
N GLY A 180 -0.75 -13.72 8.88
CA GLY A 180 -1.95 -14.07 9.64
C GLY A 180 -1.70 -13.99 11.14
N LEU A 181 -2.63 -13.39 11.88
CA LEU A 181 -2.57 -13.18 13.32
C LEU A 181 -3.81 -13.82 13.98
N SER A 182 -3.60 -14.48 15.13
CA SER A 182 -4.69 -15.02 15.94
C SER A 182 -5.61 -13.89 16.45
N ASN A 183 -6.88 -14.21 16.68
CA ASN A 183 -7.95 -13.29 17.08
C ASN A 183 -8.29 -12.18 16.05
N LEU A 184 -7.62 -12.18 14.88
CA LEU A 184 -7.80 -11.16 13.83
C LEU A 184 -8.18 -11.77 12.47
N VAL A 185 -8.82 -12.94 12.41
CA VAL A 185 -9.12 -13.64 11.15
C VAL A 185 -9.87 -12.74 10.15
N PRO A 186 -10.99 -12.09 10.49
CA PRO A 186 -11.67 -11.19 9.55
C PRO A 186 -10.82 -9.99 9.17
N TYR A 187 -10.13 -9.38 10.12
CA TYR A 187 -9.24 -8.24 9.88
C TYR A 187 -8.09 -8.61 8.94
N CYS A 188 -7.41 -9.73 9.19
CA CYS A 188 -6.38 -10.24 8.28
C CYS A 188 -6.94 -10.44 6.87
N ALA A 189 -8.10 -11.09 6.73
CA ALA A 189 -8.72 -11.31 5.42
C ALA A 189 -8.92 -9.99 4.66
N THR A 190 -9.42 -8.94 5.33
CA THR A 190 -9.60 -7.61 4.71
C THR A 190 -8.29 -6.99 4.28
N LYS A 191 -7.24 -7.10 5.11
CA LYS A 191 -5.95 -6.47 4.84
C LYS A 191 -5.14 -7.24 3.78
N PHE A 192 -5.29 -8.56 3.69
CA PHE A 192 -4.81 -9.35 2.54
C PHE A 192 -5.56 -8.99 1.26
N ALA A 193 -6.89 -8.76 1.33
CA ALA A 193 -7.68 -8.32 0.17
C ALA A 193 -7.19 -6.96 -0.37
N VAL A 194 -6.91 -5.98 0.50
CA VAL A 194 -6.32 -4.69 0.10
C VAL A 194 -4.98 -4.91 -0.60
N ARG A 195 -4.12 -5.78 -0.08
CA ARG A 195 -2.83 -6.09 -0.72
C ARG A 195 -3.03 -6.68 -2.11
N GLY A 196 -3.84 -7.73 -2.23
CA GLY A 196 -4.08 -8.40 -3.52
C GLY A 196 -4.73 -7.47 -4.55
N MET A 197 -5.68 -6.61 -4.12
CA MET A 197 -6.28 -5.59 -4.97
C MET A 197 -5.24 -4.59 -5.49
N MET A 198 -4.36 -4.09 -4.64
CA MET A 198 -3.34 -3.10 -5.03
C MET A 198 -2.27 -3.72 -5.93
N GLU A 199 -1.91 -4.98 -5.71
CA GLU A 199 -0.98 -5.73 -6.56
C GLU A 199 -1.59 -5.96 -7.96
N ALA A 200 -2.84 -6.41 -8.04
CA ALA A 200 -3.55 -6.57 -9.31
C ALA A 200 -3.73 -5.23 -10.06
N LEU A 201 -4.09 -4.18 -9.33
CA LEU A 201 -4.20 -2.83 -9.90
C LEU A 201 -2.87 -2.34 -10.47
N HIS A 202 -1.76 -2.61 -9.78
CA HIS A 202 -0.42 -2.29 -10.28
C HIS A 202 -0.14 -2.97 -11.63
N GLU A 203 -0.46 -4.27 -11.74
CA GLU A 203 -0.26 -5.02 -12.99
C GLU A 203 -1.14 -4.50 -14.12
N GLU A 204 -2.42 -4.20 -13.86
CA GLU A 204 -3.31 -3.60 -14.85
C GLU A 204 -2.81 -2.23 -15.34
N LEU A 205 -2.35 -1.38 -14.41
CA LEU A 205 -1.79 -0.09 -14.76
C LEU A 205 -0.48 -0.21 -15.55
N ARG A 206 0.37 -1.18 -15.20
CA ARG A 206 1.66 -1.44 -15.87
C ARG A 206 1.47 -1.91 -17.32
N GLU A 207 0.43 -2.68 -17.59
CA GLU A 207 0.12 -3.20 -18.93
C GLU A 207 -0.80 -2.27 -19.74
N GLY A 208 -1.54 -1.38 -19.06
CA GLY A 208 -2.55 -0.52 -19.66
C GLY A 208 -2.03 0.81 -20.21
N PRO A 209 -2.94 1.65 -20.73
CA PRO A 209 -2.62 2.96 -21.30
C PRO A 209 -2.15 3.98 -20.25
N TYR A 210 -2.33 3.69 -18.95
CA TYR A 210 -1.95 4.55 -17.83
C TYR A 210 -0.56 4.24 -17.27
N LYS A 211 0.22 3.40 -17.98
CA LYS A 211 1.61 3.11 -17.65
C LYS A 211 2.36 4.43 -17.46
N ASP A 212 3.08 4.54 -16.36
CA ASP A 212 3.85 5.73 -15.96
C ASP A 212 3.02 6.97 -15.57
N LEU A 213 1.70 6.95 -15.74
CA LEU A 213 0.82 8.07 -15.37
C LEU A 213 0.25 7.90 -13.95
N ILE A 214 -0.12 6.68 -13.57
CA ILE A 214 -0.69 6.39 -12.25
C ILE A 214 0.26 5.48 -11.49
N ARG A 215 0.59 5.88 -10.28
CA ARG A 215 1.43 5.12 -9.34
C ARG A 215 0.56 4.57 -8.22
N VAL A 216 0.99 3.45 -7.66
CA VAL A 216 0.35 2.85 -6.49
C VAL A 216 1.38 2.60 -5.39
N THR A 217 0.95 2.74 -4.14
CA THR A 217 1.76 2.43 -2.96
C THR A 217 0.90 1.73 -1.93
N THR A 218 1.32 0.55 -1.50
CA THR A 218 0.66 -0.20 -0.42
C THR A 218 1.49 -0.10 0.86
N ILE A 219 0.86 0.35 1.94
CA ILE A 219 1.50 0.55 3.24
C ILE A 219 1.06 -0.54 4.21
N PHE A 220 2.01 -1.12 4.92
CA PHE A 220 1.77 -2.16 5.92
C PHE A 220 2.33 -1.71 7.29
N PRO A 221 1.61 -0.86 8.03
CA PRO A 221 2.04 -0.46 9.36
C PRO A 221 1.97 -1.66 10.33
N TYR A 222 2.93 -1.73 11.23
CA TYR A 222 2.82 -2.50 12.45
C TYR A 222 1.85 -1.81 13.42
N MET A 223 1.64 -2.40 14.59
CA MET A 223 0.74 -1.83 15.59
C MET A 223 1.10 -0.38 15.90
N THR A 224 0.16 0.54 15.65
CA THR A 224 0.33 1.98 15.79
C THR A 224 -0.59 2.49 16.91
N ASN A 225 -0.09 3.38 17.74
CA ASN A 225 -0.83 3.95 18.87
C ASN A 225 -1.89 4.97 18.38
N THR A 226 -2.98 4.46 17.82
CA THR A 226 -4.11 5.24 17.29
C THR A 226 -5.40 5.01 18.05
N GLY A 227 -5.40 4.13 19.07
CA GLY A 227 -6.61 3.66 19.75
C GLY A 227 -7.39 2.58 18.98
N LEU A 228 -7.01 2.24 17.75
CA LEU A 228 -7.66 1.20 16.94
C LEU A 228 -7.50 -0.20 17.57
N CYS A 229 -6.31 -0.50 18.09
CA CYS A 229 -6.01 -1.74 18.80
C CYS A 229 -6.13 -1.50 20.31
N LYS A 230 -7.17 -2.06 20.94
CA LYS A 230 -7.44 -1.84 22.37
C LYS A 230 -6.51 -2.63 23.30
N TYR A 231 -6.14 -3.85 22.92
CA TYR A 231 -5.35 -4.78 23.73
C TYR A 231 -4.15 -5.31 22.94
N PRO A 232 -3.13 -4.48 22.66
CA PRO A 232 -1.95 -4.91 21.93
C PRO A 232 -1.08 -5.80 22.80
N LYS A 233 -0.74 -7.00 22.31
CA LYS A 233 0.22 -7.90 22.94
C LYS A 233 1.59 -7.68 22.30
N VAL A 234 2.56 -7.19 23.07
CA VAL A 234 3.92 -6.88 22.61
C VAL A 234 4.95 -7.44 23.58
N LYS A 235 5.63 -8.50 23.17
CA LYS A 235 6.66 -9.15 24.02
C LYS A 235 7.97 -8.38 24.07
N PHE A 236 8.36 -7.74 22.99
CA PHE A 236 9.64 -7.01 22.87
C PHE A 236 9.39 -5.53 22.55
N PRO A 237 8.94 -4.72 23.54
CA PRO A 237 8.52 -3.34 23.27
C PRO A 237 9.67 -2.42 22.84
N THR A 238 10.92 -2.77 23.15
CA THR A 238 12.11 -2.01 22.72
C THR A 238 12.51 -2.28 21.26
N ILE A 239 12.10 -3.42 20.69
CA ILE A 239 12.44 -3.83 19.32
C ILE A 239 11.26 -3.64 18.39
N LEU A 240 10.07 -4.05 18.84
CA LEU A 240 8.79 -4.02 18.10
C LEU A 240 7.71 -3.43 19.01
N GLY A 241 7.88 -2.19 19.45
CA GLY A 241 6.91 -1.45 20.25
C GLY A 241 5.75 -0.89 19.39
N LEU A 242 4.78 -0.25 20.06
CA LEU A 242 3.75 0.52 19.39
C LEU A 242 4.38 1.70 18.66
N LEU A 243 4.01 1.85 17.39
CA LEU A 243 4.52 2.94 16.56
C LEU A 243 3.80 4.26 16.89
N ASP A 244 4.53 5.36 16.81
CA ASP A 244 3.97 6.70 16.84
C ASP A 244 3.28 7.02 15.49
N PRO A 245 1.99 7.41 15.48
CA PRO A 245 1.28 7.81 14.27
C PRO A 245 2.02 8.87 13.44
N LYS A 246 2.72 9.79 14.10
CA LYS A 246 3.50 10.84 13.45
C LYS A 246 4.67 10.28 12.64
N GLU A 247 5.41 9.34 13.21
CA GLU A 247 6.51 8.69 12.48
C GLU A 247 5.99 7.79 11.35
N VAL A 248 4.86 7.11 11.56
CA VAL A 248 4.19 6.32 10.52
C VAL A 248 3.79 7.22 9.35
N ALA A 249 3.14 8.37 9.60
CA ALA A 249 2.76 9.33 8.57
C ALA A 249 3.97 9.84 7.79
N LYS A 250 5.06 10.18 8.47
CA LYS A 250 6.33 10.58 7.84
C LYS A 250 6.84 9.51 6.88
N ARG A 251 6.85 8.24 7.28
CA ARG A 251 7.28 7.11 6.44
C ARG A 251 6.37 6.89 5.24
N ILE A 252 5.06 7.09 5.40
CA ILE A 252 4.11 7.03 4.28
C ILE A 252 4.42 8.12 3.25
N ILE A 253 4.67 9.35 3.68
CA ILE A 253 5.03 10.46 2.79
C ILE A 253 6.37 10.20 2.10
N GLU A 254 7.36 9.66 2.80
CA GLU A 254 8.63 9.25 2.19
C GLU A 254 8.43 8.16 1.11
N ALA A 255 7.58 7.15 1.38
CA ALA A 255 7.22 6.10 0.42
C ALA A 255 6.53 6.68 -0.82
N HIS A 256 5.58 7.60 -0.63
CA HIS A 256 4.93 8.34 -1.70
C HIS A 256 5.95 9.13 -2.55
N ARG A 257 6.81 9.91 -1.91
CA ARG A 257 7.80 10.75 -2.58
C ARG A 257 8.88 9.95 -3.32
N SER A 258 9.12 8.71 -2.91
CA SER A 258 10.08 7.79 -3.55
C SER A 258 9.42 6.79 -4.51
N ASN A 259 8.09 6.88 -4.74
CA ASN A 259 7.30 5.98 -5.57
C ASN A 259 7.50 4.49 -5.19
N CYS A 260 7.61 4.19 -3.89
CA CYS A 260 7.68 2.80 -3.42
C CYS A 260 6.38 2.07 -3.70
N LEU A 261 6.46 0.85 -4.25
CA LEU A 261 5.27 0.01 -4.51
C LEU A 261 4.67 -0.55 -3.22
N GLU A 262 5.50 -1.12 -2.37
CA GLU A 262 5.12 -1.70 -1.08
C GLU A 262 6.12 -1.27 0.00
N VAL A 263 5.61 -0.96 1.19
CA VAL A 263 6.46 -0.69 2.35
C VAL A 263 5.81 -1.15 3.65
N THR A 264 6.55 -1.92 4.45
CA THR A 264 6.21 -2.17 5.86
C THR A 264 6.79 -1.08 6.74
N ILE A 265 6.13 -0.79 7.84
CA ILE A 265 6.64 0.13 8.86
C ILE A 265 6.66 -0.63 10.20
N PRO A 266 7.85 -0.98 10.71
CA PRO A 266 9.21 -0.82 10.17
C PRO A 266 9.49 -1.60 8.88
N SER A 267 10.41 -1.09 8.04
CA SER A 267 10.73 -1.69 6.73
C SER A 267 11.35 -3.09 6.82
N SER A 268 12.01 -3.41 7.93
CA SER A 268 12.60 -4.74 8.18
C SER A 268 11.59 -5.89 8.19
N LEU A 269 10.32 -5.61 8.52
CA LEU A 269 9.30 -6.65 8.67
C LEU A 269 8.99 -7.37 7.34
N MET A 270 9.04 -6.68 6.20
CA MET A 270 8.85 -7.33 4.90
C MET A 270 9.98 -8.32 4.60
N TYR A 271 11.21 -7.91 4.85
CA TYR A 271 12.38 -8.77 4.66
C TYR A 271 12.32 -10.00 5.56
N ILE A 272 12.04 -9.82 6.85
CA ILE A 272 11.89 -10.92 7.81
C ILE A 272 10.77 -11.88 7.34
N ASN A 273 9.60 -11.37 6.95
CA ASN A 273 8.51 -12.20 6.46
C ASN A 273 8.91 -12.99 5.20
N ASN A 274 9.56 -12.37 4.23
CA ASN A 274 9.97 -13.03 3.00
C ASN A 274 11.01 -14.13 3.27
N TRP A 275 11.97 -13.88 4.14
CA TRP A 275 12.93 -14.88 4.59
C TRP A 275 12.27 -16.05 5.33
N THR A 276 11.34 -15.77 6.23
CA THR A 276 10.63 -16.84 6.98
C THR A 276 9.78 -17.73 6.08
N ARG A 277 9.26 -17.20 4.97
CA ARG A 277 8.50 -17.98 3.97
C ARG A 277 9.37 -18.93 3.13
N LEU A 278 10.68 -18.74 3.10
CA LEU A 278 11.62 -19.68 2.47
C LEU A 278 11.96 -20.87 3.38
N LEU A 279 11.65 -20.77 4.67
CA LEU A 279 11.90 -21.82 5.64
C LEU A 279 10.70 -22.78 5.71
N PRO A 280 10.90 -24.03 6.18
CA PRO A 280 9.79 -24.91 6.51
C PRO A 280 8.77 -24.23 7.44
N SER A 281 7.48 -24.53 7.26
CA SER A 281 6.40 -23.89 8.01
C SER A 281 6.55 -23.99 9.53
N SER A 282 7.13 -25.09 10.03
CA SER A 282 7.45 -25.28 11.45
C SER A 282 8.39 -24.19 12.00
N CYS A 283 9.41 -23.79 11.22
CA CYS A 283 10.33 -22.72 11.62
C CYS A 283 9.60 -21.36 11.69
N GLY A 284 8.70 -21.09 10.74
CA GLY A 284 7.88 -19.88 10.74
C GLY A 284 6.94 -19.82 11.95
N ILE A 285 6.36 -20.97 12.36
CA ILE A 285 5.54 -21.08 13.56
C ILE A 285 6.39 -20.80 14.81
N MET A 286 7.54 -21.44 14.96
CA MET A 286 8.45 -21.20 16.09
C MET A 286 8.85 -19.74 16.24
N LEU A 287 9.11 -19.05 15.12
CA LEU A 287 9.43 -17.62 15.13
C LEU A 287 8.25 -16.77 15.58
N LYS A 288 7.04 -17.06 15.11
CA LYS A 288 5.81 -16.38 15.56
C LYS A 288 5.58 -16.58 17.04
N ASP A 289 5.71 -17.81 17.55
CA ASP A 289 5.55 -18.14 18.95
C ASP A 289 6.62 -17.45 19.81
N TYR A 290 7.85 -17.32 19.29
CA TYR A 290 8.91 -16.61 19.98
C TYR A 290 8.67 -15.10 20.04
N ILE A 291 8.22 -14.48 18.94
CA ILE A 291 7.89 -13.04 18.87
C ILE A 291 6.65 -12.75 19.74
N ASP A 292 5.71 -13.67 19.82
CA ASP A 292 4.49 -13.63 20.65
C ASP A 292 3.83 -12.25 20.64
N SER A 293 3.58 -11.74 19.42
CA SER A 293 3.03 -10.43 19.16
C SER A 293 1.67 -10.56 18.48
N GLY A 294 0.68 -9.84 18.96
CA GLY A 294 -0.69 -9.96 18.45
C GLY A 294 -1.68 -9.08 19.21
N VAL A 295 -2.93 -9.49 19.23
CA VAL A 295 -4.02 -8.81 19.96
C VAL A 295 -4.68 -9.83 20.89
N GLU A 296 -4.91 -9.42 22.13
CA GLU A 296 -5.64 -10.25 23.08
C GLU A 296 -7.12 -10.25 22.74
N SER A 297 -7.81 -11.33 23.14
CA SER A 297 -9.25 -11.47 22.91
C SER A 297 -10.05 -10.57 23.85
N ASP A 298 -11.09 -9.92 23.33
CA ASP A 298 -12.06 -9.14 24.13
C ASP A 298 -12.99 -10.04 25.00
N LEU A 299 -12.84 -11.36 24.94
CA LEU A 299 -13.73 -12.33 25.56
C LEU A 299 -13.21 -12.88 26.91
N ASN A 300 -12.20 -12.26 27.50
CA ASN A 300 -11.68 -12.62 28.84
C ASN A 300 -12.11 -11.62 29.91
#